data_4d9aede6f1a0e6af7e988373367ca2bd
#
_entry.id   4d9aede6f1a0e6af7e988373367ca2bd
#
_cell.length_a   1.000
_cell.length_b   1.000
_cell.length_c   1.000
_cell.angle_alpha   90.00
_cell.angle_beta   90.00
_cell.angle_gamma   90.00
#
_symmetry.space_group_name_H-M   'P 1'
#
loop_
_entity.id
_entity.type
_entity.pdbx_description
1 polymer ?
#
loop_
_entity_poly.entity_id
_entity_poly.type
_entity_poly.pdbx_seq_one_letter_code
_entity_poly.pdbx_strand_id
1 'polypeptide(L)'
;MVDWRSVEESSPLSDAYLVSEKLFDGLWAGAPLDPILTRLEGPFEKLEDEYPEWHPNSHSFQGMLKLFLYREISGWSYRRISRHPELAEVFGLENIPSESAMSRTWENRFNETTQEFITAAAHRLIRAVHDFEIITPKVRSPVEIEDDEPTIREDNEQNSQFTGSEIHQTTRLARSYGFDSFDSGRARNTQYDDTQFFELQTYMGMTGCGSAQGASRFQRRRGDEKGPHGDTHLRTIKQFSTESLIEGFHEASGRLLSLLGAESGFREPATVAIDITKVPYYGQVEAMPMVSGDTDGEGLVYKYATLTIVGRNIPFILEVEPVRESSSWDENPSNRIHRTVRRLIQRAREHVNIEMVLCDAEFDSKHVFQTLSNLNVDYLIPTRVNAPEKEAIERMNDDGQEVAVEESSVHLKNGSHSMRFLYVPSKNSDGTSVFATNVDVGPAEAKSLSRRYSSRWQIESEYKSIKHEFLAKTSSKDYRVRLFYFVFGALLHNIWRMTDFLLKAEVGGIEDGVFDRPPVLTAGETTELVSSALLPYG
;
A
#
# COMPACT_ATOMS: atom_id res chain seq x y z
N MET A 1 -12.86 17.43 20.18
CA MET A 1 -12.47 16.14 20.74
C MET A 1 -13.73 15.31 20.76
N VAL A 2 -13.92 14.50 19.73
CA VAL A 2 -15.06 13.58 19.62
C VAL A 2 -14.72 12.40 20.52
N ASP A 3 -15.63 12.02 21.39
CA ASP A 3 -15.46 10.90 22.30
C ASP A 3 -15.72 9.60 21.52
N TRP A 4 -14.66 8.99 21.06
CA TRP A 4 -14.64 7.78 20.23
C TRP A 4 -15.13 6.51 20.93
N ARG A 5 -15.49 6.60 22.22
CA ARG A 5 -15.96 5.46 23.03
C ARG A 5 -17.46 5.21 22.95
N SER A 6 -18.19 5.98 22.14
CA SER A 6 -19.66 5.88 22.06
C SER A 6 -20.20 5.18 20.81
N VAL A 7 -19.36 4.52 19.99
CA VAL A 7 -19.84 3.72 18.84
C VAL A 7 -19.99 2.26 19.29
N GLU A 8 -21.05 1.98 20.00
CA GLU A 8 -21.39 0.65 20.55
C GLU A 8 -22.29 -0.20 19.65
N GLU A 9 -22.26 -0.09 18.33
CA GLU A 9 -22.94 -1.05 17.47
C GLU A 9 -22.07 -1.41 16.26
N SER A 10 -21.40 -2.58 16.34
CA SER A 10 -20.81 -3.19 15.14
C SER A 10 -21.92 -3.44 14.11
N SER A 11 -21.74 -2.90 12.91
CA SER A 11 -22.65 -3.20 11.80
C SER A 11 -22.33 -4.60 11.24
N PRO A 12 -23.28 -5.32 10.62
CA PRO A 12 -23.01 -6.59 9.95
C PRO A 12 -21.86 -6.51 8.92
N LEU A 13 -21.67 -5.35 8.31
CA LEU A 13 -20.57 -5.11 7.36
C LEU A 13 -19.20 -5.03 8.05
N SER A 14 -19.12 -4.47 9.28
CA SER A 14 -17.87 -4.46 10.03
C SER A 14 -17.48 -5.88 10.48
N ASP A 15 -18.46 -6.71 10.80
CA ASP A 15 -18.24 -8.12 11.16
C ASP A 15 -17.84 -8.96 9.94
N ALA A 16 -18.37 -8.68 8.74
CA ALA A 16 -17.95 -9.27 7.48
C ALA A 16 -16.48 -8.95 7.18
N TYR A 17 -16.08 -7.74 7.50
CA TYR A 17 -14.69 -7.30 7.37
C TYR A 17 -13.75 -8.12 8.24
N LEU A 18 -14.03 -8.25 9.53
CA LEU A 18 -13.22 -9.03 10.46
C LEU A 18 -13.06 -10.50 10.01
N VAL A 19 -14.13 -11.07 9.43
CA VAL A 19 -14.10 -12.42 8.89
C VAL A 19 -13.21 -12.51 7.66
N SER A 20 -13.33 -11.56 6.72
CA SER A 20 -12.49 -11.54 5.52
C SER A 20 -11.00 -11.38 5.87
N GLU A 21 -10.68 -10.58 6.88
CA GLU A 21 -9.33 -10.37 7.40
C GLU A 21 -8.73 -11.67 7.98
N LYS A 22 -9.48 -12.35 8.85
CA LYS A 22 -9.03 -13.63 9.42
C LYS A 22 -8.78 -14.69 8.35
N LEU A 23 -9.63 -14.73 7.32
CA LEU A 23 -9.45 -15.62 6.17
C LEU A 23 -8.22 -15.21 5.35
N PHE A 24 -8.05 -13.94 5.11
CA PHE A 24 -6.90 -13.40 4.38
C PHE A 24 -5.58 -13.69 5.10
N ASP A 25 -5.53 -13.48 6.42
CA ASP A 25 -4.35 -13.78 7.24
C ASP A 25 -3.90 -15.23 7.10
N GLY A 26 -4.85 -16.14 7.17
CA GLY A 26 -4.57 -17.56 6.99
C GLY A 26 -4.01 -17.88 5.60
N LEU A 27 -4.62 -17.32 4.54
CA LEU A 27 -4.16 -17.49 3.16
C LEU A 27 -2.80 -16.81 2.93
N TRP A 28 -2.60 -15.64 3.49
CA TRP A 28 -1.33 -14.92 3.45
C TRP A 28 -0.20 -15.71 4.11
N ALA A 29 -0.49 -16.36 5.25
CA ALA A 29 0.44 -17.27 5.93
C ALA A 29 0.67 -18.59 5.17
N GLY A 30 0.01 -18.79 4.02
CA GLY A 30 0.16 -19.98 3.17
C GLY A 30 -0.70 -21.18 3.57
N ALA A 31 -1.63 -21.03 4.53
CA ALA A 31 -2.54 -22.10 4.87
C ALA A 31 -3.61 -22.30 3.77
N PRO A 32 -4.04 -23.53 3.48
CA PRO A 32 -5.17 -23.77 2.58
C PRO A 32 -6.48 -23.23 3.16
N LEU A 33 -7.46 -22.92 2.30
CA LEU A 33 -8.76 -22.37 2.70
C LEU A 33 -9.52 -23.25 3.71
N ASP A 34 -9.50 -24.58 3.52
CA ASP A 34 -10.26 -25.52 4.35
C ASP A 34 -9.85 -25.47 5.84
N PRO A 35 -8.56 -25.59 6.23
CA PRO A 35 -8.13 -25.46 7.62
C PRO A 35 -8.41 -24.09 8.22
N ILE A 36 -8.41 -23.03 7.42
CA ILE A 36 -8.72 -21.68 7.88
C ILE A 36 -10.21 -21.60 8.25
N LEU A 37 -11.09 -22.05 7.37
CA LEU A 37 -12.53 -22.09 7.62
C LEU A 37 -12.90 -23.00 8.80
N THR A 38 -12.21 -24.13 8.97
CA THR A 38 -12.43 -25.00 10.13
C THR A 38 -12.22 -24.24 11.45
N ARG A 39 -11.18 -23.42 11.53
CA ARG A 39 -10.81 -22.64 12.71
C ARG A 39 -11.45 -21.27 12.78
N LEU A 40 -12.26 -20.92 11.79
CA LEU A 40 -12.87 -19.60 11.73
C LEU A 40 -13.83 -19.42 12.90
N GLU A 41 -13.52 -18.46 13.75
CA GLU A 41 -14.37 -17.90 14.79
C GLU A 41 -14.62 -16.44 14.48
N GLY A 42 -15.83 -15.99 14.68
CA GLY A 42 -16.20 -14.60 14.37
C GLY A 42 -17.39 -14.13 15.20
N PRO A 43 -17.78 -12.87 15.09
CA PRO A 43 -18.89 -12.28 15.81
C PRO A 43 -20.23 -12.69 15.19
N PHE A 44 -20.53 -14.00 15.16
CA PHE A 44 -21.71 -14.56 14.50
C PHE A 44 -22.97 -14.55 15.36
N GLU A 45 -22.86 -14.25 16.65
CA GLU A 45 -23.96 -14.34 17.62
C GLU A 45 -25.17 -13.48 17.20
N LYS A 46 -24.94 -12.27 16.76
CA LYS A 46 -26.03 -11.37 16.31
C LYS A 46 -26.77 -11.88 15.07
N LEU A 47 -26.05 -12.54 14.16
CA LEU A 47 -26.65 -13.14 12.96
C LEU A 47 -27.34 -14.47 13.29
N GLU A 48 -26.85 -15.20 14.29
CA GLU A 48 -27.41 -16.47 14.74
C GLU A 48 -28.76 -16.29 15.43
N ASP A 49 -28.95 -15.21 16.18
CA ASP A 49 -30.22 -14.89 16.88
C ASP A 49 -31.42 -14.76 15.92
N GLU A 50 -31.16 -14.41 14.68
CA GLU A 50 -32.19 -14.29 13.64
C GLU A 50 -32.42 -15.58 12.82
N TYR A 51 -31.61 -16.63 13.08
CA TYR A 51 -31.72 -17.89 12.34
C TYR A 51 -32.82 -18.80 12.92
N PRO A 52 -33.78 -19.27 12.11
CA PRO A 52 -34.91 -20.02 12.62
C PRO A 52 -34.53 -21.41 13.15
N GLU A 53 -34.71 -21.67 14.42
CA GLU A 53 -34.46 -22.97 15.08
C GLU A 53 -35.60 -24.00 14.95
N TRP A 54 -36.71 -23.64 14.35
CA TRP A 54 -37.96 -24.40 14.41
C TRP A 54 -37.99 -25.75 13.68
N HIS A 55 -36.88 -26.21 13.09
CA HIS A 55 -36.83 -27.49 12.39
C HIS A 55 -35.84 -28.46 13.05
N PRO A 56 -36.29 -29.64 13.53
CA PRO A 56 -35.46 -30.60 14.27
C PRO A 56 -34.28 -31.21 13.47
N ASN A 57 -34.26 -31.05 12.16
CA ASN A 57 -33.17 -31.50 11.28
C ASN A 57 -32.44 -30.30 10.64
N SER A 58 -32.43 -29.15 11.28
CA SER A 58 -31.68 -28.00 10.77
C SER A 58 -30.19 -28.17 11.05
N HIS A 59 -29.37 -27.88 10.07
CA HIS A 59 -27.92 -27.73 10.27
C HIS A 59 -27.61 -26.51 11.13
N SER A 60 -26.51 -26.57 11.88
CA SER A 60 -26.09 -25.41 12.71
C SER A 60 -25.89 -24.16 11.86
N PHE A 61 -26.24 -23.00 12.43
CA PHE A 61 -26.04 -21.71 11.77
C PHE A 61 -24.60 -21.50 11.34
N GLN A 62 -23.65 -21.67 12.26
CA GLN A 62 -22.22 -21.47 11.98
C GLN A 62 -21.70 -22.41 10.89
N GLY A 63 -22.14 -23.66 10.88
CA GLY A 63 -21.78 -24.61 9.84
C GLY A 63 -22.30 -24.20 8.46
N MET A 64 -23.56 -23.77 8.39
CA MET A 64 -24.14 -23.26 7.15
C MET A 64 -23.49 -21.96 6.69
N LEU A 65 -23.17 -21.05 7.60
CA LEU A 65 -22.46 -19.81 7.29
C LEU A 65 -21.07 -20.09 6.67
N LYS A 66 -20.30 -21.00 7.27
CA LYS A 66 -18.99 -21.42 6.72
C LYS A 66 -19.15 -22.08 5.34
N LEU A 67 -20.17 -22.89 5.15
CA LEU A 67 -20.47 -23.53 3.86
C LEU A 67 -20.75 -22.47 2.77
N PHE A 68 -21.56 -21.46 3.08
CA PHE A 68 -21.89 -20.41 2.12
C PHE A 68 -20.72 -19.45 1.88
N LEU A 69 -19.92 -19.14 2.89
CA LEU A 69 -18.64 -18.46 2.70
C LEU A 69 -17.72 -19.22 1.75
N TYR A 70 -17.57 -20.54 1.98
CA TYR A 70 -16.78 -21.38 1.08
C TYR A 70 -17.33 -21.36 -0.35
N ARG A 71 -18.66 -21.44 -0.50
CA ARG A 71 -19.32 -21.38 -1.81
C ARG A 71 -19.00 -20.07 -2.52
N GLU A 72 -19.19 -18.95 -1.86
CA GLU A 72 -18.95 -17.62 -2.46
C GLU A 72 -17.46 -17.41 -2.78
N ILE A 73 -16.56 -17.84 -1.90
CA ILE A 73 -15.11 -17.74 -2.13
C ILE A 73 -14.65 -18.64 -3.29
N SER A 74 -15.16 -19.88 -3.36
CA SER A 74 -14.69 -20.87 -4.33
C SER A 74 -15.43 -20.88 -5.67
N GLY A 75 -16.60 -20.25 -5.74
CA GLY A 75 -17.49 -20.33 -6.91
C GLY A 75 -18.10 -21.73 -7.14
N TRP A 76 -18.02 -22.63 -6.15
CA TRP A 76 -18.58 -23.99 -6.31
C TRP A 76 -20.10 -23.97 -6.26
N SER A 77 -20.75 -24.68 -7.21
CA SER A 77 -22.19 -24.90 -7.18
C SER A 77 -22.62 -25.78 -6.01
N TYR A 78 -23.87 -25.66 -5.55
CA TYR A 78 -24.46 -26.54 -4.53
C TYR A 78 -24.30 -28.02 -4.89
N ARG A 79 -24.49 -28.36 -6.16
CA ARG A 79 -24.29 -29.72 -6.68
C ARG A 79 -22.85 -30.20 -6.51
N ARG A 80 -21.87 -29.36 -6.68
CA ARG A 80 -20.46 -29.69 -6.49
C ARG A 80 -20.16 -29.92 -5.02
N ILE A 81 -20.59 -29.02 -4.15
CA ILE A 81 -20.39 -29.11 -2.69
C ILE A 81 -21.04 -30.39 -2.16
N SER A 82 -22.29 -30.72 -2.57
CA SER A 82 -23.01 -31.91 -2.10
C SER A 82 -22.35 -33.25 -2.45
N ARG A 83 -21.42 -33.26 -3.39
CA ARG A 83 -20.63 -34.44 -3.79
C ARG A 83 -19.33 -34.62 -3.02
N HIS A 84 -19.01 -33.69 -2.12
CA HIS A 84 -17.80 -33.70 -1.32
C HIS A 84 -18.13 -33.85 0.18
N PRO A 85 -18.46 -35.07 0.65
CA PRO A 85 -18.86 -35.30 2.03
C PRO A 85 -17.77 -34.97 3.05
N GLU A 86 -16.50 -34.96 2.65
CA GLU A 86 -15.36 -34.57 3.46
C GLU A 86 -15.40 -33.11 3.91
N LEU A 87 -16.12 -32.24 3.20
CA LEU A 87 -16.30 -30.86 3.57
C LEU A 87 -17.19 -30.67 4.81
N ALA A 88 -17.94 -31.69 5.24
CA ALA A 88 -18.73 -31.61 6.46
C ALA A 88 -17.87 -31.27 7.69
N GLU A 89 -16.71 -31.89 7.80
CA GLU A 89 -15.75 -31.62 8.88
C GLU A 89 -15.20 -30.19 8.83
N VAL A 90 -14.96 -29.69 7.63
CA VAL A 90 -14.47 -28.29 7.42
C VAL A 90 -15.47 -27.28 7.97
N PHE A 91 -16.75 -27.51 7.75
CA PHE A 91 -17.82 -26.61 8.19
C PHE A 91 -18.34 -26.89 9.61
N GLY A 92 -17.89 -27.98 10.25
CA GLY A 92 -18.42 -28.39 11.55
C GLY A 92 -19.87 -28.90 11.47
N LEU A 93 -20.23 -29.55 10.34
CA LEU A 93 -21.53 -30.16 10.10
C LEU A 93 -21.46 -31.69 10.28
N GLU A 94 -22.53 -32.31 10.74
CA GLU A 94 -22.59 -33.77 10.81
C GLU A 94 -22.56 -34.40 9.41
N ASN A 95 -23.24 -33.79 8.45
CA ASN A 95 -23.34 -34.22 7.07
C ASN A 95 -23.41 -33.00 6.15
N ILE A 96 -22.92 -33.15 4.90
CA ILE A 96 -23.12 -32.13 3.89
C ILE A 96 -24.61 -32.08 3.49
N PRO A 97 -25.24 -30.88 3.52
CA PRO A 97 -26.62 -30.71 3.09
C PRO A 97 -26.81 -31.07 1.62
N SER A 98 -28.01 -31.55 1.28
CA SER A 98 -28.37 -31.74 -0.13
C SER A 98 -28.48 -30.38 -0.85
N GLU A 99 -28.35 -30.40 -2.18
CA GLU A 99 -28.51 -29.22 -3.04
C GLU A 99 -29.78 -28.44 -2.72
N SER A 100 -30.92 -29.13 -2.58
CA SER A 100 -32.20 -28.52 -2.24
C SER A 100 -32.27 -27.97 -0.80
N ALA A 101 -31.48 -28.53 0.13
CA ALA A 101 -31.40 -28.02 1.50
C ALA A 101 -30.57 -26.74 1.55
N MET A 102 -29.46 -26.68 0.80
CA MET A 102 -28.64 -25.49 0.66
C MET A 102 -29.46 -24.34 0.03
N SER A 103 -30.15 -24.60 -1.11
CA SER A 103 -30.99 -23.57 -1.76
C SER A 103 -32.07 -23.03 -0.81
N ARG A 104 -32.78 -23.93 -0.12
CA ARG A 104 -33.81 -23.51 0.85
C ARG A 104 -33.25 -22.72 2.05
N THR A 105 -32.03 -23.05 2.48
CA THR A 105 -31.40 -22.28 3.57
C THR A 105 -31.04 -20.87 3.10
N TRP A 106 -30.47 -20.75 1.93
CA TRP A 106 -30.16 -19.44 1.35
C TRP A 106 -31.41 -18.59 1.12
N GLU A 107 -32.44 -19.14 0.48
CA GLU A 107 -33.64 -18.41 0.07
C GLU A 107 -34.63 -18.11 1.21
N ASN A 108 -34.68 -18.98 2.24
CA ASN A 108 -35.79 -18.91 3.22
C ASN A 108 -35.35 -18.85 4.69
N ARG A 109 -34.07 -19.10 4.99
CA ARG A 109 -33.56 -19.10 6.37
C ARG A 109 -32.56 -18.01 6.65
N PHE A 110 -31.69 -17.73 5.70
CA PHE A 110 -30.83 -16.57 5.80
C PHE A 110 -31.60 -15.33 5.40
N ASN A 111 -31.66 -14.37 6.32
CA ASN A 111 -32.19 -13.05 6.01
C ASN A 111 -31.24 -12.27 5.11
N GLU A 112 -31.68 -11.14 4.61
CA GLU A 112 -30.92 -10.25 3.73
C GLU A 112 -29.57 -9.87 4.36
N THR A 113 -29.57 -9.51 5.64
CA THR A 113 -28.37 -9.14 6.41
C THR A 113 -27.31 -10.25 6.43
N THR A 114 -27.73 -11.52 6.64
CA THR A 114 -26.81 -12.67 6.64
C THR A 114 -26.26 -12.94 5.24
N GLN A 115 -27.10 -12.80 4.21
CA GLN A 115 -26.67 -12.97 2.82
C GLN A 115 -25.67 -11.89 2.40
N GLU A 116 -25.95 -10.63 2.72
CA GLU A 116 -25.03 -9.50 2.51
C GLU A 116 -23.71 -9.69 3.23
N PHE A 117 -23.76 -10.11 4.50
CA PHE A 117 -22.57 -10.43 5.28
C PHE A 117 -21.67 -11.46 4.59
N ILE A 118 -22.24 -12.58 4.14
CA ILE A 118 -21.51 -13.66 3.48
C ILE A 118 -20.89 -13.17 2.16
N THR A 119 -21.69 -12.47 1.37
CA THR A 119 -21.26 -11.93 0.08
C THR A 119 -20.16 -10.89 0.25
N ALA A 120 -20.34 -9.94 1.16
CA ALA A 120 -19.36 -8.91 1.44
C ALA A 120 -18.02 -9.50 1.94
N ALA A 121 -18.07 -10.45 2.89
CA ALA A 121 -16.87 -11.10 3.40
C ALA A 121 -16.11 -11.88 2.31
N ALA A 122 -16.83 -12.63 1.47
CA ALA A 122 -16.26 -13.42 0.40
C ALA A 122 -15.66 -12.56 -0.72
N HIS A 123 -16.41 -11.57 -1.23
CA HIS A 123 -15.97 -10.71 -2.33
C HIS A 123 -14.75 -9.88 -1.93
N ARG A 124 -14.72 -9.40 -0.69
CA ARG A 124 -13.58 -8.70 -0.14
C ARG A 124 -12.33 -9.58 -0.09
N LEU A 125 -12.46 -10.80 0.43
CA LEU A 125 -11.35 -11.75 0.46
C LEU A 125 -10.83 -12.03 -0.95
N ILE A 126 -11.73 -12.25 -1.91
CA ILE A 126 -11.36 -12.55 -3.30
C ILE A 126 -10.57 -11.40 -3.92
N ARG A 127 -11.02 -10.15 -3.74
CA ARG A 127 -10.30 -8.96 -4.20
C ARG A 127 -8.92 -8.85 -3.54
N ALA A 128 -8.85 -8.96 -2.20
CA ALA A 128 -7.59 -8.91 -1.47
C ALA A 128 -6.61 -10.00 -1.91
N VAL A 129 -7.08 -11.25 -2.06
CA VAL A 129 -6.27 -12.37 -2.55
C VAL A 129 -5.71 -12.09 -3.95
N HIS A 130 -6.51 -11.48 -4.82
CA HIS A 130 -6.08 -11.11 -6.17
C HIS A 130 -5.12 -9.92 -6.14
N ASP A 131 -5.42 -8.86 -5.40
CA ASP A 131 -4.61 -7.64 -5.32
C ASP A 131 -3.22 -7.93 -4.73
N PHE A 132 -3.17 -8.87 -3.78
CA PHE A 132 -1.91 -9.34 -3.21
C PHE A 132 -1.32 -10.57 -3.94
N GLU A 133 -1.89 -10.95 -5.10
CA GLU A 133 -1.45 -12.08 -5.92
C GLU A 133 -1.25 -13.39 -5.14
N ILE A 134 -2.08 -13.67 -4.14
CA ILE A 134 -2.00 -14.91 -3.37
C ILE A 134 -2.51 -16.06 -4.25
N ILE A 135 -1.61 -16.95 -4.62
CA ILE A 135 -1.99 -18.13 -5.41
C ILE A 135 -2.63 -19.17 -4.50
N THR A 136 -3.93 -19.32 -4.63
CA THR A 136 -4.69 -20.36 -3.94
C THR A 136 -5.72 -21.01 -4.87
N PRO A 137 -5.71 -22.35 -5.01
CA PRO A 137 -6.53 -23.04 -6.03
C PRO A 137 -8.02 -23.04 -5.73
N LYS A 138 -8.44 -22.58 -4.55
CA LYS A 138 -9.84 -22.62 -4.11
C LYS A 138 -10.49 -21.24 -3.98
N VAL A 139 -9.84 -20.19 -4.45
CA VAL A 139 -10.42 -18.85 -4.49
C VAL A 139 -10.66 -18.47 -5.94
N ARG A 140 -11.90 -18.09 -6.26
CA ARG A 140 -12.29 -17.70 -7.63
C ARG A 140 -11.69 -16.36 -8.05
N SER A 141 -11.73 -16.06 -9.34
CA SER A 141 -11.23 -14.79 -9.88
C SER A 141 -12.18 -13.63 -9.57
N PRO A 142 -11.68 -12.40 -9.35
CA PRO A 142 -12.53 -11.20 -9.24
C PRO A 142 -13.42 -10.95 -10.45
N VAL A 143 -12.97 -11.29 -11.65
CA VAL A 143 -13.78 -11.17 -12.88
C VAL A 143 -15.07 -12.00 -12.81
N GLU A 144 -15.05 -13.13 -12.11
CA GLU A 144 -16.25 -13.96 -11.91
C GLU A 144 -17.26 -13.34 -10.93
N ILE A 145 -16.85 -12.32 -10.17
CA ILE A 145 -17.72 -11.61 -9.22
C ILE A 145 -18.36 -10.42 -9.89
N GLU A 146 -17.67 -9.75 -10.82
CA GLU A 146 -18.16 -8.56 -11.53
C GLU A 146 -19.39 -8.87 -12.40
N ASP A 147 -19.51 -10.12 -12.88
CA ASP A 147 -20.68 -10.56 -13.66
C ASP A 147 -21.92 -10.83 -12.77
N ASP A 148 -21.74 -11.06 -11.47
CA ASP A 148 -22.81 -11.38 -10.50
C ASP A 148 -23.27 -10.14 -9.71
N GLU A 149 -22.58 -9.01 -9.77
CA GLU A 149 -22.96 -7.79 -9.04
C GLU A 149 -24.16 -7.10 -9.72
N PRO A 150 -25.26 -6.93 -8.98
CA PRO A 150 -26.29 -5.96 -9.40
C PRO A 150 -25.62 -4.59 -9.42
N THR A 151 -25.58 -3.98 -10.57
CA THR A 151 -24.94 -2.71 -10.89
C THR A 151 -24.94 -1.73 -9.72
N ILE A 152 -23.79 -1.61 -9.07
CA ILE A 152 -23.27 -0.46 -8.32
C ILE A 152 -24.33 0.55 -7.84
N ARG A 153 -24.80 0.34 -6.62
CA ARG A 153 -25.34 1.42 -5.77
C ARG A 153 -24.61 1.57 -4.43
N GLU A 154 -23.76 0.60 -4.06
CA GLU A 154 -23.11 0.55 -2.75
C GLU A 154 -21.88 1.46 -2.62
N ASP A 155 -21.13 1.72 -3.69
CA ASP A 155 -20.00 2.67 -3.66
C ASP A 155 -20.44 4.11 -3.34
N ASN A 156 -21.69 4.45 -3.64
CA ASN A 156 -22.23 5.78 -3.32
C ASN A 156 -22.79 5.90 -1.90
N GLU A 157 -23.21 4.81 -1.24
CA GLU A 157 -23.76 4.90 0.11
C GLU A 157 -22.67 4.96 1.19
N GLN A 158 -21.53 4.28 1.02
CA GLN A 158 -20.40 4.43 1.93
C GLN A 158 -19.70 5.78 1.78
N ASN A 159 -19.61 6.31 0.57
CA ASN A 159 -19.15 7.68 0.33
C ASN A 159 -20.17 8.75 0.79
N SER A 160 -21.44 8.42 0.94
CA SER A 160 -22.48 9.33 1.45
C SER A 160 -22.51 9.45 2.98
N GLN A 161 -21.75 8.64 3.71
CA GLN A 161 -21.64 8.73 5.18
C GLN A 161 -20.85 9.95 5.64
N PHE A 162 -19.95 10.48 4.80
CA PHE A 162 -19.19 11.68 5.12
C PHE A 162 -19.74 12.90 4.44
N THR A 163 -19.97 13.93 5.21
CA THR A 163 -20.29 15.24 4.65
C THR A 163 -19.03 15.87 4.05
N GLY A 164 -19.20 16.69 3.01
CA GLY A 164 -18.09 17.47 2.47
C GLY A 164 -17.35 18.29 3.55
N SER A 165 -18.04 18.68 4.62
CA SER A 165 -17.44 19.41 5.75
C SER A 165 -16.47 18.54 6.57
N GLU A 166 -16.79 17.27 6.84
CA GLU A 166 -15.95 16.34 7.57
C GLU A 166 -14.68 16.01 6.78
N ILE A 167 -14.84 15.73 5.49
CA ILE A 167 -13.71 15.51 4.58
C ILE A 167 -12.79 16.73 4.54
N HIS A 168 -13.35 17.93 4.46
CA HIS A 168 -12.59 19.17 4.49
C HIS A 168 -11.85 19.38 5.81
N GLN A 169 -12.46 19.10 6.94
CA GLN A 169 -11.82 19.24 8.25
C GLN A 169 -10.66 18.26 8.41
N THR A 170 -10.86 17.00 8.03
CA THR A 170 -9.84 15.95 8.10
C THR A 170 -8.65 16.24 7.17
N THR A 171 -8.94 16.64 5.93
CA THR A 171 -7.89 17.04 4.98
C THR A 171 -7.12 18.27 5.48
N ARG A 172 -7.81 19.22 6.10
CA ARG A 172 -7.22 20.42 6.66
C ARG A 172 -6.32 20.12 7.84
N LEU A 173 -6.70 19.18 8.70
CA LEU A 173 -5.88 18.69 9.79
C LEU A 173 -4.60 18.05 9.25
N ALA A 174 -4.70 17.06 8.37
CA ALA A 174 -3.55 16.38 7.79
C ALA A 174 -2.62 17.37 7.06
N ARG A 175 -3.17 18.34 6.32
CA ARG A 175 -2.39 19.39 5.65
C ARG A 175 -1.59 20.23 6.63
N SER A 176 -2.18 20.68 7.74
CA SER A 176 -1.50 21.54 8.72
C SER A 176 -0.31 20.83 9.35
N TYR A 177 -0.41 19.53 9.60
CA TYR A 177 0.71 18.74 10.12
C TYR A 177 1.86 18.59 9.11
N GLY A 178 1.55 18.47 7.83
CA GLY A 178 2.57 18.31 6.78
C GLY A 178 3.26 19.61 6.38
N PHE A 179 2.49 20.69 6.15
CA PHE A 179 3.05 21.93 5.59
C PHE A 179 3.96 22.68 6.56
N ASP A 180 3.66 22.66 7.84
CA ASP A 180 4.43 23.37 8.86
C ASP A 180 5.86 22.85 9.05
N SER A 181 6.20 21.71 8.45
CA SER A 181 7.54 21.12 8.48
C SER A 181 8.49 21.73 7.46
N PHE A 182 7.99 22.51 6.50
CA PHE A 182 8.81 23.14 5.46
C PHE A 182 9.02 24.62 5.75
N ASP A 183 10.24 24.99 6.12
CA ASP A 183 10.64 26.40 6.24
C ASP A 183 11.13 26.93 4.88
N SER A 184 10.37 27.81 4.28
CA SER A 184 10.74 28.45 3.01
C SER A 184 11.89 29.46 3.14
N GLY A 185 12.34 29.79 4.36
CA GLY A 185 13.33 30.84 4.63
C GLY A 185 12.85 32.24 4.29
N ARG A 186 11.55 32.44 4.09
CA ARG A 186 10.98 33.74 3.71
C ARG A 186 10.86 34.66 4.93
N ALA A 187 11.14 35.93 4.72
CA ALA A 187 10.99 36.92 5.78
C ALA A 187 9.51 37.08 6.19
N ARG A 188 9.24 37.27 7.47
CA ARG A 188 7.88 37.45 8.02
C ARG A 188 7.09 38.62 7.42
N ASN A 189 7.75 39.58 6.82
CA ASN A 189 7.15 40.76 6.18
C ASN A 189 6.99 40.61 4.66
N THR A 190 7.02 39.40 4.12
CA THR A 190 6.76 39.18 2.70
C THR A 190 5.28 39.41 2.37
N GLN A 191 5.00 39.85 1.13
CA GLN A 191 3.64 40.11 0.66
C GLN A 191 2.74 38.86 0.70
N TYR A 192 3.33 37.70 0.56
CA TYR A 192 2.67 36.39 0.60
C TYR A 192 3.37 35.51 1.63
N ASP A 193 2.63 34.90 2.53
CA ASP A 193 3.15 34.00 3.54
C ASP A 193 3.43 32.58 2.99
N ASP A 194 3.94 31.70 3.82
CA ASP A 194 4.24 30.32 3.45
C ASP A 194 2.99 29.52 3.16
N THR A 195 1.89 29.82 3.82
CA THR A 195 0.60 29.17 3.56
C THR A 195 0.19 29.36 2.11
N GLN A 196 0.22 30.61 1.61
CA GLN A 196 -0.12 30.93 0.22
C GLN A 196 0.85 30.32 -0.79
N PHE A 197 2.12 30.19 -0.41
CA PHE A 197 3.13 29.52 -1.24
C PHE A 197 2.83 28.03 -1.39
N PHE A 198 2.57 27.31 -0.31
CA PHE A 198 2.25 25.89 -0.33
C PHE A 198 0.88 25.60 -0.93
N GLU A 199 -0.09 26.48 -0.73
CA GLU A 199 -1.41 26.38 -1.40
C GLU A 199 -1.28 26.49 -2.92
N LEU A 200 -0.47 27.41 -3.44
CA LEU A 200 -0.20 27.50 -4.87
C LEU A 200 0.48 26.20 -5.36
N GLN A 201 1.46 25.68 -4.62
CA GLN A 201 2.11 24.43 -4.99
C GLN A 201 1.13 23.26 -5.00
N THR A 202 0.27 23.18 -3.99
CA THR A 202 -0.80 22.17 -3.92
C THR A 202 -1.71 22.26 -5.15
N TYR A 203 -2.21 23.45 -5.45
CA TYR A 203 -3.04 23.70 -6.64
C TYR A 203 -2.34 23.28 -7.94
N MET A 204 -1.06 23.58 -8.07
CA MET A 204 -0.27 23.19 -9.26
C MET A 204 -0.10 21.66 -9.38
N GLY A 205 0.18 20.99 -8.27
CA GLY A 205 0.28 19.53 -8.23
C GLY A 205 -1.03 18.88 -8.69
N MET A 206 -2.11 19.25 -8.05
CA MET A 206 -3.44 18.70 -8.30
C MET A 206 -4.00 19.00 -9.69
N THR A 207 -3.69 20.16 -10.26
CA THR A 207 -4.15 20.51 -11.62
C THR A 207 -3.16 20.13 -12.72
N GLY A 208 -2.06 19.48 -12.37
CA GLY A 208 -1.02 19.06 -13.31
C GLY A 208 -0.47 20.19 -14.17
N CYS A 209 -0.37 21.41 -13.63
CA CYS A 209 0.07 22.58 -14.39
C CYS A 209 1.43 23.10 -13.90
N GLY A 210 2.07 23.94 -14.73
CA GLY A 210 3.32 24.59 -14.40
C GLY A 210 3.11 25.91 -13.66
N SER A 211 4.18 26.46 -13.06
CA SER A 211 4.16 27.62 -12.17
C SER A 211 3.48 28.86 -12.75
N ALA A 212 3.77 29.27 -13.99
CA ALA A 212 3.15 30.44 -14.61
C ALA A 212 1.63 30.27 -14.82
N GLN A 213 1.22 29.11 -15.33
CA GLN A 213 -0.18 28.80 -15.58
C GLN A 213 -0.93 28.59 -14.26
N GLY A 214 -0.32 27.86 -13.32
CA GLY A 214 -0.88 27.60 -12.01
C GLY A 214 -1.13 28.87 -11.23
N ALA A 215 -0.14 29.75 -11.10
CA ALA A 215 -0.28 31.03 -10.43
C ALA A 215 -1.37 31.91 -11.04
N SER A 216 -1.43 31.98 -12.38
CA SER A 216 -2.47 32.78 -13.07
C SER A 216 -3.88 32.24 -12.81
N ARG A 217 -4.07 30.91 -12.82
CA ARG A 217 -5.37 30.27 -12.57
C ARG A 217 -5.76 30.39 -11.09
N PHE A 218 -4.81 30.19 -10.19
CA PHE A 218 -4.99 30.30 -8.76
C PHE A 218 -5.44 31.71 -8.35
N GLN A 219 -4.75 32.76 -8.85
CA GLN A 219 -5.12 34.14 -8.59
C GLN A 219 -6.52 34.51 -9.08
N ARG A 220 -6.92 34.02 -10.28
CA ARG A 220 -8.26 34.29 -10.82
C ARG A 220 -9.37 33.68 -9.97
N ARG A 221 -9.12 32.52 -9.36
CA ARG A 221 -10.10 31.82 -8.53
C ARG A 221 -10.21 32.44 -7.13
N ARG A 222 -9.14 33.05 -6.60
CA ARG A 222 -9.13 33.67 -5.26
C ARG A 222 -9.72 35.10 -5.24
N GLY A 223 -10.06 35.65 -6.36
CA GLY A 223 -10.62 37.02 -6.41
C GLY A 223 -9.66 38.06 -5.90
N ASP A 224 -10.02 38.78 -4.82
CA ASP A 224 -9.19 39.85 -4.24
C ASP A 224 -7.99 39.34 -3.44
N GLU A 225 -8.00 38.09 -2.99
CA GLU A 225 -6.86 37.46 -2.33
C GLU A 225 -5.83 36.97 -3.34
N LYS A 226 -4.93 37.81 -3.75
CA LYS A 226 -3.89 37.47 -4.72
C LYS A 226 -2.84 36.55 -4.11
N GLY A 227 -2.54 35.46 -4.82
CA GLY A 227 -1.42 34.55 -4.50
C GLY A 227 -0.11 34.98 -5.18
N PRO A 228 1.01 34.30 -4.90
CA PRO A 228 2.31 34.64 -5.50
C PRO A 228 2.29 34.40 -7.01
N HIS A 229 3.08 35.22 -7.72
CA HIS A 229 3.37 35.00 -9.14
C HIS A 229 4.24 33.75 -9.33
N GLY A 230 4.12 33.09 -10.49
CA GLY A 230 4.89 31.92 -10.81
C GLY A 230 6.40 32.10 -10.69
N ASP A 231 6.94 33.25 -11.09
CA ASP A 231 8.37 33.56 -10.94
C ASP A 231 8.78 33.70 -9.47
N THR A 232 7.92 34.31 -8.64
CA THR A 232 8.16 34.44 -7.19
C THR A 232 8.15 33.05 -6.55
N HIS A 233 7.21 32.20 -6.92
CA HIS A 233 7.12 30.81 -6.47
C HIS A 233 8.40 30.04 -6.82
N LEU A 234 8.84 30.06 -8.08
CA LEU A 234 10.07 29.39 -8.51
C LEU A 234 11.32 29.94 -7.83
N ARG A 235 11.36 31.23 -7.57
CA ARG A 235 12.48 31.86 -6.86
C ARG A 235 12.56 31.40 -5.41
N THR A 236 11.42 31.25 -4.74
CA THR A 236 11.35 30.69 -3.38
C THR A 236 11.84 29.25 -3.36
N ILE A 237 11.37 28.41 -4.27
CA ILE A 237 11.82 27.00 -4.36
C ILE A 237 13.35 26.91 -4.51
N LYS A 238 13.95 27.77 -5.29
CA LYS A 238 15.40 27.77 -5.52
C LYS A 238 16.22 28.19 -4.29
N GLN A 239 15.59 28.62 -3.22
CA GLN A 239 16.25 28.92 -1.94
C GLN A 239 16.40 27.69 -1.06
N PHE A 240 15.56 26.67 -1.26
CA PHE A 240 15.72 25.41 -0.55
C PHE A 240 17.01 24.70 -0.95
N SER A 241 17.72 24.14 0.02
CA SER A 241 18.76 23.16 -0.24
C SER A 241 18.14 21.76 -0.44
N THR A 242 18.92 20.86 -1.01
CA THR A 242 18.49 19.45 -1.11
C THR A 242 18.23 18.87 0.28
N GLU A 243 19.10 19.16 1.21
CA GLU A 243 19.05 18.69 2.59
C GLU A 243 17.80 19.22 3.31
N SER A 244 17.49 20.52 3.17
CA SER A 244 16.29 21.11 3.80
C SER A 244 14.98 20.56 3.24
N LEU A 245 14.94 20.19 1.96
CA LEU A 245 13.76 19.55 1.37
C LEU A 245 13.55 18.13 1.91
N ILE A 246 14.63 17.35 2.03
CA ILE A 246 14.59 16.00 2.55
C ILE A 246 14.23 16.01 4.03
N GLU A 247 14.80 16.92 4.80
CA GLU A 247 14.51 17.07 6.24
C GLU A 247 13.08 17.51 6.48
N GLY A 248 12.58 18.50 5.71
CA GLY A 248 11.18 18.92 5.80
C GLY A 248 10.20 17.78 5.49
N PHE A 249 10.52 16.92 4.52
CA PHE A 249 9.71 15.75 4.22
C PHE A 249 9.76 14.72 5.37
N HIS A 250 10.94 14.44 5.90
CA HIS A 250 11.13 13.56 7.05
C HIS A 250 10.28 14.00 8.26
N GLU A 251 10.39 15.29 8.63
CA GLU A 251 9.62 15.86 9.73
C GLU A 251 8.11 15.81 9.46
N ALA A 252 7.67 16.15 8.23
CA ALA A 252 6.27 16.07 7.83
C ALA A 252 5.73 14.64 7.94
N SER A 253 6.49 13.65 7.48
CA SER A 253 6.12 12.23 7.58
C SER A 253 5.97 11.80 9.04
N GLY A 254 6.91 12.17 9.91
CA GLY A 254 6.84 11.89 11.35
C GLY A 254 5.62 12.51 12.02
N ARG A 255 5.31 13.77 11.73
CA ARG A 255 4.12 14.45 12.25
C ARG A 255 2.82 13.79 11.77
N LEU A 256 2.73 13.44 10.50
CA LEU A 256 1.56 12.74 9.96
C LEU A 256 1.39 11.36 10.60
N LEU A 257 2.48 10.61 10.77
CA LEU A 257 2.44 9.31 11.44
C LEU A 257 2.04 9.41 12.92
N SER A 258 2.35 10.50 13.59
CA SER A 258 1.92 10.70 14.99
C SER A 258 0.39 10.75 15.13
N LEU A 259 -0.33 11.14 14.09
CA LEU A 259 -1.80 11.06 14.05
C LEU A 259 -2.28 9.60 13.99
N LEU A 260 -1.53 8.72 13.31
CA LEU A 260 -1.83 7.28 13.27
C LEU A 260 -1.61 6.59 14.61
N GLY A 261 -0.52 6.91 15.30
CA GLY A 261 -0.17 6.32 16.59
C GLY A 261 -1.19 6.59 17.70
N ALA A 262 -1.96 7.68 17.57
CA ALA A 262 -3.07 7.99 18.46
C ALA A 262 -4.29 7.06 18.25
N GLU A 263 -4.39 6.43 17.08
CA GLU A 263 -5.60 5.72 16.61
C GLU A 263 -5.40 4.19 16.51
N SER A 264 -4.54 3.57 17.22
CA SER A 264 -4.37 2.11 17.38
C SER A 264 -4.36 1.20 16.13
N GLY A 265 -4.54 1.75 14.92
CA GLY A 265 -4.66 0.96 13.67
C GLY A 265 -3.34 0.69 12.95
N PHE A 266 -2.26 1.32 13.39
CA PHE A 266 -0.96 1.13 12.78
C PHE A 266 -0.24 -0.06 13.41
N ARG A 267 0.17 -1.01 12.56
CA ARG A 267 0.86 -2.24 13.03
C ARG A 267 2.36 -2.04 13.02
N GLU A 268 2.98 -2.25 14.16
CA GLU A 268 4.42 -2.34 14.31
C GLU A 268 4.83 -3.76 14.79
N PRO A 269 5.96 -4.26 14.33
CA PRO A 269 6.90 -3.66 13.37
C PRO A 269 6.37 -3.67 11.93
N ALA A 270 6.78 -2.66 11.14
CA ALA A 270 6.32 -2.46 9.78
C ALA A 270 7.19 -3.18 8.74
N THR A 271 6.56 -3.68 7.68
CA THR A 271 7.25 -4.05 6.44
C THR A 271 7.33 -2.82 5.54
N VAL A 272 8.51 -2.56 4.99
CA VAL A 272 8.73 -1.43 4.10
C VAL A 272 9.31 -1.89 2.76
N ALA A 273 9.06 -1.12 1.71
CA ALA A 273 9.69 -1.33 0.41
C ALA A 273 10.60 -0.15 0.06
N ILE A 274 11.74 -0.45 -0.55
CA ILE A 274 12.61 0.56 -1.17
C ILE A 274 12.58 0.34 -2.67
N ASP A 275 12.27 1.41 -3.40
CA ASP A 275 12.24 1.39 -4.84
C ASP A 275 12.70 2.72 -5.42
N ILE A 276 13.06 2.72 -6.72
CA ILE A 276 13.53 3.91 -7.43
C ILE A 276 12.55 4.27 -8.53
N THR A 277 11.92 5.42 -8.39
CA THR A 277 11.04 5.93 -9.43
C THR A 277 11.78 6.88 -10.37
N LYS A 278 11.39 6.85 -11.65
CA LYS A 278 11.97 7.66 -12.72
C LYS A 278 10.98 8.76 -13.11
N VAL A 279 11.45 10.00 -13.21
CA VAL A 279 10.68 11.13 -13.72
C VAL A 279 11.35 11.62 -15.01
N PRO A 280 10.67 11.58 -16.17
CA PRO A 280 11.24 11.94 -17.46
C PRO A 280 11.77 13.38 -17.52
N TYR A 281 12.88 13.56 -18.23
CA TYR A 281 13.47 14.84 -18.52
C TYR A 281 13.71 15.03 -20.01
N TYR A 282 13.15 16.06 -20.58
CA TYR A 282 13.18 16.34 -22.02
C TYR A 282 14.15 17.47 -22.43
N GLY A 283 15.14 17.74 -21.58
CA GLY A 283 16.14 18.77 -21.82
C GLY A 283 17.50 18.22 -22.26
N GLN A 284 18.54 19.08 -22.21
CA GLN A 284 19.92 18.71 -22.52
C GLN A 284 20.69 18.33 -21.25
N VAL A 285 21.53 17.30 -21.32
CA VAL A 285 22.31 16.78 -20.17
C VAL A 285 23.22 17.84 -19.57
N GLU A 286 23.92 18.61 -20.43
CA GLU A 286 24.91 19.60 -19.99
C GLU A 286 24.29 20.74 -19.17
N ALA A 287 22.99 20.97 -19.32
CA ALA A 287 22.28 22.04 -18.63
C ALA A 287 21.76 21.62 -17.26
N MET A 288 21.84 20.31 -16.92
CA MET A 288 21.09 19.78 -15.81
C MET A 288 21.87 18.75 -15.00
N PRO A 289 22.38 19.15 -13.86
CA PRO A 289 22.91 18.21 -12.92
C PRO A 289 21.81 17.23 -12.42
N MET A 290 22.18 16.01 -12.03
CA MET A 290 21.32 14.93 -11.50
C MET A 290 20.39 14.24 -12.52
N VAL A 291 20.61 14.44 -13.80
CA VAL A 291 19.95 13.65 -14.85
C VAL A 291 20.81 12.43 -15.19
N SER A 292 20.19 11.28 -15.27
CA SER A 292 20.80 10.05 -15.78
C SER A 292 20.10 9.58 -17.04
N GLY A 293 20.79 8.72 -17.81
CA GLY A 293 20.15 7.98 -18.89
C GLY A 293 19.17 6.97 -18.33
N ASP A 294 18.09 6.72 -19.05
CA ASP A 294 17.24 5.57 -18.76
C ASP A 294 17.92 4.29 -19.25
N THR A 295 18.02 3.28 -18.40
CA THR A 295 18.56 1.96 -18.77
C THR A 295 17.72 1.25 -19.82
N ASP A 296 16.45 1.61 -19.94
CA ASP A 296 15.51 1.08 -20.93
C ASP A 296 15.62 1.79 -22.29
N GLY A 297 16.55 2.72 -22.44
CA GLY A 297 16.95 3.30 -23.73
C GLY A 297 16.10 4.48 -24.24
N GLU A 298 15.15 4.98 -23.47
CA GLU A 298 14.18 5.98 -23.94
C GLU A 298 14.38 7.43 -23.44
N GLY A 299 15.57 7.82 -23.04
CA GLY A 299 15.78 9.22 -22.74
C GLY A 299 16.49 9.54 -21.43
N LEU A 300 16.29 10.76 -20.95
CA LEU A 300 16.89 11.27 -19.73
C LEU A 300 15.85 11.28 -18.61
N VAL A 301 16.26 10.91 -17.40
CA VAL A 301 15.37 10.83 -16.24
C VAL A 301 16.02 11.41 -14.98
N TYR A 302 15.18 11.89 -14.06
CA TYR A 302 15.52 12.05 -12.66
C TYR A 302 15.10 10.79 -11.91
N LYS A 303 15.94 10.33 -11.00
CA LYS A 303 15.68 9.15 -10.17
C LYS A 303 15.49 9.58 -8.72
N TYR A 304 14.44 9.08 -8.10
CA TYR A 304 14.15 9.28 -6.68
C TYR A 304 13.95 7.92 -6.02
N ALA A 305 14.72 7.66 -4.96
CA ALA A 305 14.49 6.51 -4.11
C ALA A 305 13.48 6.90 -3.03
N THR A 306 12.51 6.05 -2.77
CA THR A 306 11.61 6.19 -1.64
C THR A 306 11.67 4.97 -0.76
N LEU A 307 11.37 5.16 0.52
CA LEU A 307 11.08 4.09 1.45
C LEU A 307 9.63 4.25 1.88
N THR A 308 8.83 3.22 1.59
CA THR A 308 7.38 3.26 1.72
C THR A 308 6.91 2.10 2.59
N ILE A 309 6.00 2.35 3.52
CA ILE A 309 5.30 1.29 4.25
C ILE A 309 4.42 0.53 3.27
N VAL A 310 4.49 -0.80 3.32
CA VAL A 310 3.74 -1.71 2.45
C VAL A 310 3.16 -2.87 3.25
N GLY A 311 2.35 -3.70 2.59
CA GLY A 311 1.72 -4.86 3.21
C GLY A 311 0.38 -4.49 3.81
N ARG A 312 0.17 -4.84 5.06
CA ARG A 312 -1.12 -4.70 5.76
C ARG A 312 -1.30 -3.36 6.47
N ASN A 313 -0.36 -2.46 6.34
CA ASN A 313 -0.47 -1.09 6.82
C ASN A 313 -0.89 -0.14 5.69
N ILE A 314 -1.19 1.09 6.06
CA ILE A 314 -1.41 2.16 5.10
C ILE A 314 -0.16 2.32 4.21
N PRO A 315 -0.29 2.32 2.89
CA PRO A 315 0.80 2.70 2.01
C PRO A 315 1.19 4.17 2.29
N PHE A 316 2.36 4.35 2.89
CA PHE A 316 2.81 5.67 3.35
C PHE A 316 4.29 5.85 3.06
N ILE A 317 4.66 6.93 2.39
CA ILE A 317 6.05 7.23 2.05
C ILE A 317 6.72 7.84 3.27
N LEU A 318 7.66 7.10 3.85
CA LEU A 318 8.43 7.56 5.02
C LEU A 318 9.54 8.51 4.62
N GLU A 319 10.27 8.15 3.55
CA GLU A 319 11.47 8.87 3.13
C GLU A 319 11.56 9.00 1.61
N VAL A 320 12.16 10.10 1.18
CA VAL A 320 12.49 10.39 -0.21
C VAL A 320 13.93 10.84 -0.32
N GLU A 321 14.66 10.30 -1.28
CA GLU A 321 16.04 10.73 -1.56
C GLU A 321 16.33 10.79 -3.08
N PRO A 322 16.96 11.84 -3.61
CA PRO A 322 17.38 11.85 -5.00
C PRO A 322 18.53 10.87 -5.20
N VAL A 323 18.41 10.02 -6.22
CA VAL A 323 19.45 9.06 -6.60
C VAL A 323 20.36 9.69 -7.62
N ARG A 324 21.67 9.69 -7.30
CA ARG A 324 22.70 10.17 -8.19
C ARG A 324 23.45 8.96 -8.76
N GLU A 325 23.39 8.76 -10.05
CA GLU A 325 24.20 7.72 -10.69
C GLU A 325 25.62 8.20 -10.90
N SER A 326 26.57 7.27 -10.69
CA SER A 326 27.99 7.57 -10.56
C SER A 326 28.69 8.05 -11.83
N SER A 327 28.13 7.82 -13.01
CA SER A 327 28.81 8.07 -14.28
C SER A 327 28.89 9.54 -14.68
N SER A 328 28.01 10.39 -14.17
CA SER A 328 27.99 11.82 -14.50
C SER A 328 28.26 12.76 -13.33
N TRP A 329 28.47 12.20 -12.14
CA TRP A 329 28.46 13.01 -10.91
C TRP A 329 29.70 12.92 -10.10
N ASP A 330 30.73 12.30 -10.68
CA ASP A 330 32.00 12.33 -10.09
C ASP A 330 32.21 11.89 -8.68
N GLU A 331 33.18 11.12 -8.48
CA GLU A 331 34.09 11.11 -7.34
C GLU A 331 33.48 11.10 -5.93
N ASN A 332 32.18 11.41 -5.76
CA ASN A 332 31.56 11.40 -4.44
C ASN A 332 31.06 9.98 -4.10
N PRO A 333 31.82 9.23 -3.28
CA PRO A 333 31.44 7.88 -2.89
C PRO A 333 30.14 7.80 -2.07
N SER A 334 29.52 8.94 -1.73
CA SER A 334 28.23 8.98 -1.02
C SER A 334 27.04 8.58 -1.88
N ASN A 335 27.20 8.52 -3.20
CA ASN A 335 26.11 8.25 -4.16
C ASN A 335 25.90 6.76 -4.47
N ARG A 336 26.59 5.85 -3.80
CA ARG A 336 26.39 4.41 -3.98
C ARG A 336 25.07 3.98 -3.36
N ILE A 337 24.31 3.15 -4.07
CA ILE A 337 22.96 2.72 -3.70
C ILE A 337 22.85 2.18 -2.25
N HIS A 338 23.82 1.40 -1.78
CA HIS A 338 23.82 0.89 -0.42
C HIS A 338 23.90 2.00 0.66
N ARG A 339 24.42 3.18 0.33
CA ARG A 339 24.45 4.33 1.24
C ARG A 339 23.11 5.06 1.26
N THR A 340 22.46 5.14 0.10
CA THR A 340 21.07 5.62 0.00
C THR A 340 20.16 4.73 0.84
N VAL A 341 20.25 3.40 0.68
CA VAL A 341 19.50 2.44 1.50
C VAL A 341 19.74 2.67 2.99
N ARG A 342 21.01 2.85 3.39
CA ARG A 342 21.34 3.13 4.79
C ARG A 342 20.66 4.39 5.32
N ARG A 343 20.74 5.51 4.58
CA ARG A 343 20.16 6.79 5.02
C ARG A 343 18.64 6.70 5.12
N LEU A 344 17.98 6.11 4.13
CA LEU A 344 16.54 5.91 4.13
C LEU A 344 16.08 5.14 5.37
N ILE A 345 16.72 4.00 5.65
CA ILE A 345 16.35 3.16 6.80
C ILE A 345 16.67 3.87 8.13
N GLN A 346 17.82 4.52 8.25
CA GLN A 346 18.19 5.20 9.49
C GLN A 346 17.22 6.31 9.86
N ARG A 347 16.79 7.11 8.89
CA ARG A 347 15.77 8.14 9.11
C ARG A 347 14.41 7.54 9.41
N ALA A 348 13.95 6.60 8.59
CA ALA A 348 12.63 6.00 8.78
C ALA A 348 12.46 5.35 10.16
N ARG A 349 13.55 4.83 10.74
CA ARG A 349 13.56 4.27 12.10
C ARG A 349 13.35 5.29 13.21
N GLU A 350 13.44 6.56 12.93
CA GLU A 350 13.08 7.61 13.89
C GLU A 350 11.55 7.69 14.07
N HIS A 351 10.79 7.17 13.10
CA HIS A 351 9.34 7.22 13.09
C HIS A 351 8.67 5.86 13.28
N VAL A 352 9.26 4.78 12.75
CA VAL A 352 8.64 3.44 12.77
C VAL A 352 9.67 2.35 13.08
N ASN A 353 9.22 1.31 13.75
CA ASN A 353 10.00 0.10 13.91
C ASN A 353 9.91 -0.76 12.64
N ILE A 354 11.04 -1.00 11.96
CA ILE A 354 11.10 -1.72 10.70
C ILE A 354 11.51 -3.18 10.96
N GLU A 355 10.64 -4.12 10.61
CA GLU A 355 10.92 -5.56 10.63
C GLU A 355 11.65 -5.99 9.36
N MET A 356 11.07 -5.69 8.20
CA MET A 356 11.51 -6.22 6.93
C MET A 356 11.57 -5.15 5.84
N VAL A 357 12.59 -5.26 5.00
CA VAL A 357 12.79 -4.41 3.83
C VAL A 357 12.66 -5.23 2.56
N LEU A 358 11.74 -4.85 1.69
CA LEU A 358 11.57 -5.41 0.35
C LEU A 358 12.24 -4.47 -0.66
N CYS A 359 13.10 -5.00 -1.52
CA CYS A 359 13.72 -4.21 -2.57
C CYS A 359 13.55 -4.89 -3.92
N ASP A 360 13.64 -4.11 -4.99
CA ASP A 360 13.69 -4.58 -6.35
C ASP A 360 15.04 -5.25 -6.67
N ALA A 361 15.13 -5.94 -7.81
CA ALA A 361 16.35 -6.56 -8.31
C ALA A 361 17.48 -5.55 -8.66
N GLU A 362 17.19 -4.25 -8.79
CA GLU A 362 18.22 -3.21 -8.91
C GLU A 362 19.10 -3.12 -7.64
N PHE A 363 18.58 -3.57 -6.51
CA PHE A 363 19.28 -3.59 -5.23
C PHE A 363 20.08 -4.88 -4.98
N ASP A 364 20.08 -5.83 -5.91
CA ASP A 364 20.88 -7.08 -5.84
C ASP A 364 22.37 -6.76 -5.81
N SER A 365 22.90 -6.54 -4.63
CA SER A 365 24.29 -6.15 -4.40
C SER A 365 24.79 -6.61 -3.04
N LYS A 366 25.99 -7.21 -3.03
CA LYS A 366 26.67 -7.60 -1.78
C LYS A 366 26.79 -6.46 -0.75
N HIS A 367 26.93 -5.22 -1.21
CA HIS A 367 27.02 -4.05 -0.34
C HIS A 367 25.65 -3.67 0.25
N VAL A 368 24.57 -3.88 -0.49
CA VAL A 368 23.21 -3.69 0.03
C VAL A 368 22.90 -4.76 1.08
N PHE A 369 23.13 -6.03 0.77
CA PHE A 369 22.92 -7.13 1.71
C PHE A 369 23.66 -6.92 3.03
N GLN A 370 24.95 -6.56 2.95
CA GLN A 370 25.74 -6.25 4.15
C GLN A 370 25.21 -5.02 4.90
N THR A 371 24.74 -4.01 4.17
CA THR A 371 24.18 -2.80 4.81
C THR A 371 22.93 -3.12 5.59
N LEU A 372 22.00 -3.88 5.00
CA LEU A 372 20.76 -4.31 5.65
C LEU A 372 21.04 -5.19 6.86
N SER A 373 21.93 -6.15 6.73
CA SER A 373 22.35 -7.00 7.85
C SER A 373 23.01 -6.19 8.98
N ASN A 374 23.87 -5.23 8.67
CA ASN A 374 24.50 -4.36 9.68
C ASN A 374 23.50 -3.43 10.38
N LEU A 375 22.36 -3.15 9.73
CA LEU A 375 21.27 -2.38 10.33
C LEU A 375 20.31 -3.25 11.14
N ASN A 376 20.55 -4.57 11.21
CA ASN A 376 19.63 -5.53 11.85
C ASN A 376 18.19 -5.38 11.36
N VAL A 377 18.01 -5.41 10.05
CA VAL A 377 16.69 -5.53 9.41
C VAL A 377 16.66 -6.76 8.55
N ASP A 378 15.52 -7.43 8.55
CA ASP A 378 15.28 -8.51 7.62
C ASP A 378 15.10 -7.95 6.21
N TYR A 379 15.46 -8.73 5.22
CA TYR A 379 15.29 -8.30 3.83
C TYR A 379 14.85 -9.44 2.91
N LEU A 380 14.21 -9.07 1.81
CA LEU A 380 13.87 -9.97 0.73
C LEU A 380 14.10 -9.24 -0.61
N ILE A 381 15.02 -9.74 -1.41
CA ILE A 381 15.49 -9.09 -2.63
C ILE A 381 15.59 -10.14 -3.74
N PRO A 382 14.91 -9.98 -4.89
CA PRO A 382 15.12 -10.87 -6.04
C PRO A 382 16.56 -10.77 -6.53
N THR A 383 17.14 -11.91 -6.86
CA THR A 383 18.51 -11.98 -7.37
C THR A 383 18.54 -12.43 -8.82
N ARG A 384 19.58 -12.04 -9.52
CA ARG A 384 19.82 -12.50 -10.89
C ARG A 384 20.25 -13.96 -10.86
N VAL A 385 19.69 -14.74 -11.78
CA VAL A 385 20.06 -16.16 -11.94
C VAL A 385 21.37 -16.25 -12.74
N ASN A 386 22.47 -16.43 -12.02
CA ASN A 386 23.81 -16.66 -12.58
C ASN A 386 24.12 -18.18 -12.65
N ALA A 387 25.35 -18.55 -12.94
CA ALA A 387 25.71 -19.97 -13.07
C ALA A 387 25.49 -20.80 -11.78
N PRO A 388 25.85 -20.33 -10.58
CA PRO A 388 25.57 -21.07 -9.34
C PRO A 388 24.08 -21.29 -9.08
N GLU A 389 23.28 -20.26 -9.32
CA GLU A 389 21.81 -20.33 -9.11
C GLU A 389 21.17 -21.29 -10.13
N LYS A 390 21.68 -21.35 -11.38
CA LYS A 390 21.23 -22.31 -12.39
C LYS A 390 21.51 -23.75 -11.97
N GLU A 391 22.73 -24.02 -11.50
CA GLU A 391 23.09 -25.35 -10.99
C GLU A 391 22.26 -25.75 -9.79
N ALA A 392 21.91 -24.82 -8.91
CA ALA A 392 21.01 -25.06 -7.78
C ALA A 392 19.58 -25.39 -8.24
N ILE A 393 19.08 -24.67 -9.24
CA ILE A 393 17.76 -24.92 -9.83
C ILE A 393 17.74 -26.31 -10.53
N GLU A 394 18.79 -26.66 -11.25
CA GLU A 394 18.91 -27.99 -11.88
C GLU A 394 18.88 -29.11 -10.83
N ARG A 395 19.67 -29.00 -9.76
CA ARG A 395 19.65 -29.97 -8.64
C ARG A 395 18.27 -30.09 -8.01
N MET A 396 17.62 -28.95 -7.74
CA MET A 396 16.26 -28.92 -7.17
C MET A 396 15.26 -29.67 -8.07
N ASN A 397 15.33 -29.45 -9.38
CA ASN A 397 14.46 -30.11 -10.36
C ASN A 397 14.75 -31.62 -10.46
N ASP A 398 16.02 -32.01 -10.46
CA ASP A 398 16.46 -33.42 -10.51
C ASP A 398 15.98 -34.20 -9.27
N ASP A 399 15.97 -33.53 -8.12
CA ASP A 399 15.45 -34.09 -6.85
C ASP A 399 13.91 -34.05 -6.75
N GLY A 400 13.22 -33.50 -7.75
CA GLY A 400 11.76 -33.37 -7.78
C GLY A 400 11.20 -32.40 -6.72
N GLN A 401 12.01 -31.45 -6.27
CA GLN A 401 11.60 -30.44 -5.28
C GLN A 401 11.05 -29.21 -5.99
N GLU A 402 9.93 -28.67 -5.48
CA GLU A 402 9.40 -27.39 -5.97
C GLU A 402 10.04 -26.17 -5.32
N VAL A 403 10.66 -26.35 -4.16
CA VAL A 403 11.26 -25.28 -3.35
C VAL A 403 12.55 -25.75 -2.75
N ALA A 404 13.59 -24.93 -2.83
CA ALA A 404 14.85 -25.17 -2.15
C ALA A 404 15.31 -23.92 -1.40
N VAL A 405 16.10 -24.11 -0.36
CA VAL A 405 16.78 -23.05 0.39
C VAL A 405 18.24 -23.42 0.53
N GLU A 406 19.11 -22.54 0.09
CA GLU A 406 20.55 -22.73 0.22
C GLU A 406 21.17 -21.66 1.11
N GLU A 407 21.99 -22.09 2.06
CA GLU A 407 22.79 -21.17 2.86
C GLU A 407 23.93 -20.60 2.03
N SER A 408 24.17 -19.31 2.21
CA SER A 408 25.22 -18.58 1.54
C SER A 408 25.83 -17.53 2.47
N SER A 409 26.91 -16.91 2.04
CA SER A 409 27.53 -15.83 2.79
C SER A 409 28.09 -14.76 1.88
N VAL A 410 27.95 -13.52 2.31
CA VAL A 410 28.57 -12.37 1.66
C VAL A 410 29.87 -12.04 2.36
N HIS A 411 30.94 -11.99 1.58
CA HIS A 411 32.25 -11.61 2.07
C HIS A 411 32.68 -10.28 1.44
N LEU A 412 32.93 -9.30 2.30
CA LEU A 412 33.47 -7.99 1.92
C LEU A 412 34.67 -7.66 2.82
N LYS A 413 35.46 -6.64 2.43
CA LYS A 413 36.62 -6.21 3.21
C LYS A 413 36.33 -5.90 4.67
N ASN A 414 35.11 -5.49 4.97
CA ASN A 414 34.66 -5.02 6.29
C ASN A 414 33.82 -6.06 7.06
N GLY A 415 33.85 -7.33 6.66
CA GLY A 415 33.15 -8.40 7.34
C GLY A 415 32.40 -9.34 6.41
N SER A 416 31.83 -10.36 7.01
CA SER A 416 30.95 -11.31 6.34
C SER A 416 29.62 -11.42 7.08
N HIS A 417 28.56 -11.75 6.38
CA HIS A 417 27.30 -12.13 7.01
C HIS A 417 26.68 -13.32 6.28
N SER A 418 25.92 -14.11 7.03
CA SER A 418 25.19 -15.24 6.49
C SER A 418 23.89 -14.77 5.85
N MET A 419 23.52 -15.40 4.76
CA MET A 419 22.28 -15.18 4.03
C MET A 419 21.77 -16.48 3.44
N ARG A 420 20.59 -16.47 2.90
CA ARG A 420 19.99 -17.61 2.19
C ARG A 420 19.49 -17.19 0.83
N PHE A 421 19.58 -18.12 -0.12
CA PHE A 421 18.87 -18.04 -1.37
C PHE A 421 17.62 -18.93 -1.31
N LEU A 422 16.48 -18.34 -1.64
CA LEU A 422 15.20 -19.04 -1.74
C LEU A 422 14.91 -19.30 -3.21
N TYR A 423 14.74 -20.55 -3.58
CA TYR A 423 14.34 -20.97 -4.91
C TYR A 423 12.87 -21.38 -4.84
N VAL A 424 12.00 -20.62 -5.48
CA VAL A 424 10.56 -20.81 -5.42
C VAL A 424 9.95 -20.74 -6.83
N PRO A 425 8.80 -21.40 -7.09
CA PRO A 425 8.12 -21.27 -8.37
C PRO A 425 7.87 -19.79 -8.71
N SER A 426 8.18 -19.41 -9.95
CA SER A 426 7.91 -18.05 -10.43
C SER A 426 6.40 -17.85 -10.62
N LYS A 427 5.89 -16.67 -10.26
CA LYS A 427 4.49 -16.30 -10.49
C LYS A 427 4.18 -16.00 -11.95
N ASN A 428 5.16 -15.46 -12.69
CA ASN A 428 4.95 -14.89 -14.02
C ASN A 428 5.50 -15.76 -15.15
N SER A 429 6.06 -16.94 -14.83
CA SER A 429 6.64 -17.85 -15.83
C SER A 429 6.69 -19.27 -15.27
N ASP A 430 6.84 -20.27 -16.15
CA ASP A 430 7.05 -21.68 -15.77
C ASP A 430 8.46 -21.94 -15.16
N GLY A 431 9.12 -20.91 -14.65
CA GLY A 431 10.46 -20.97 -14.12
C GLY A 431 10.55 -20.88 -12.60
N THR A 432 11.76 -20.70 -12.10
CA THR A 432 12.09 -20.53 -10.69
C THR A 432 12.55 -19.09 -10.44
N SER A 433 11.95 -18.43 -9.46
CA SER A 433 12.41 -17.15 -8.93
C SER A 433 13.40 -17.38 -7.79
N VAL A 434 14.44 -16.56 -7.72
CA VAL A 434 15.46 -16.65 -6.68
C VAL A 434 15.45 -15.35 -5.85
N PHE A 435 15.37 -15.50 -4.54
CA PHE A 435 15.43 -14.37 -3.61
C PHE A 435 16.58 -14.53 -2.63
N ALA A 436 17.24 -13.43 -2.32
CA ALA A 436 18.20 -13.32 -1.24
C ALA A 436 17.53 -12.81 0.03
N THR A 437 17.81 -13.43 1.17
CA THR A 437 17.31 -13.03 2.48
C THR A 437 18.30 -13.35 3.59
N ASN A 438 18.23 -12.62 4.71
CA ASN A 438 18.91 -12.96 5.96
C ASN A 438 18.01 -13.67 6.98
N VAL A 439 16.73 -13.87 6.62
CA VAL A 439 15.77 -14.55 7.50
C VAL A 439 16.10 -16.03 7.61
N ASP A 440 16.03 -16.57 8.81
CA ASP A 440 16.25 -17.99 9.09
C ASP A 440 14.98 -18.79 8.75
N VAL A 441 14.87 -19.22 7.50
CA VAL A 441 13.71 -19.97 6.98
C VAL A 441 14.15 -21.25 6.29
N GLY A 442 13.32 -22.28 6.40
CA GLY A 442 13.44 -23.52 5.63
C GLY A 442 12.53 -23.53 4.40
N PRO A 443 12.58 -24.63 3.61
CA PRO A 443 11.76 -24.76 2.40
C PRO A 443 10.24 -24.65 2.64
N ALA A 444 9.77 -25.03 3.82
CA ALA A 444 8.35 -24.95 4.17
C ALA A 444 7.84 -23.51 4.25
N GLU A 445 8.69 -22.59 4.76
CA GLU A 445 8.34 -21.18 4.94
C GLU A 445 8.70 -20.31 3.74
N ALA A 446 9.60 -20.79 2.86
CA ALA A 446 10.12 -20.01 1.73
C ALA A 446 9.01 -19.52 0.79
N LYS A 447 7.97 -20.34 0.52
CA LYS A 447 6.81 -19.91 -0.28
C LYS A 447 6.03 -18.78 0.40
N SER A 448 5.87 -18.83 1.72
CA SER A 448 5.17 -17.78 2.47
C SER A 448 5.97 -16.48 2.45
N LEU A 449 7.29 -16.58 2.67
CA LEU A 449 8.15 -15.40 2.64
C LEU A 449 8.19 -14.77 1.24
N SER A 450 8.27 -15.57 0.17
CA SER A 450 8.24 -15.06 -1.20
C SER A 450 6.92 -14.36 -1.56
N ARG A 451 5.80 -14.78 -0.96
CA ARG A 451 4.51 -14.12 -1.14
C ARG A 451 4.50 -12.71 -0.52
N ARG A 452 5.18 -12.50 0.62
CA ARG A 452 5.32 -11.17 1.21
C ARG A 452 5.98 -10.18 0.24
N TYR A 453 6.80 -10.66 -0.69
CA TYR A 453 7.40 -9.82 -1.72
C TYR A 453 6.36 -9.15 -2.63
N SER A 454 5.19 -9.76 -2.83
CA SER A 454 4.14 -9.16 -3.67
C SER A 454 3.68 -7.80 -3.14
N SER A 455 3.72 -7.58 -1.83
CA SER A 455 3.32 -6.29 -1.26
C SER A 455 4.22 -5.12 -1.72
N ARG A 456 5.42 -5.39 -2.27
CA ARG A 456 6.26 -4.37 -2.91
C ARG A 456 5.54 -3.66 -4.06
N TRP A 457 4.66 -4.36 -4.79
CA TRP A 457 3.93 -3.77 -5.91
C TRP A 457 3.03 -2.58 -5.52
N GLN A 458 2.67 -2.46 -4.26
CA GLN A 458 1.94 -1.30 -3.77
C GLN A 458 2.69 0.00 -4.05
N ILE A 459 4.03 0.01 -3.93
CA ILE A 459 4.85 1.21 -4.19
C ILE A 459 4.73 1.70 -5.64
N GLU A 460 4.56 0.79 -6.60
CA GLU A 460 4.38 1.15 -8.01
C GLU A 460 3.03 1.85 -8.24
N SER A 461 1.99 1.41 -7.56
CA SER A 461 0.67 2.07 -7.58
C SER A 461 0.74 3.46 -6.96
N GLU A 462 1.46 3.60 -5.84
CA GLU A 462 1.68 4.90 -5.20
C GLU A 462 2.44 5.87 -6.12
N TYR A 463 3.46 5.39 -6.84
CA TYR A 463 4.17 6.21 -7.83
C TYR A 463 3.28 6.66 -8.99
N LYS A 464 2.34 5.83 -9.43
CA LYS A 464 1.36 6.23 -10.43
C LYS A 464 0.49 7.37 -9.92
N SER A 465 -0.06 7.25 -8.70
CA SER A 465 -0.85 8.30 -8.07
C SER A 465 -0.05 9.59 -7.90
N ILE A 466 1.18 9.53 -7.42
CA ILE A 466 2.04 10.72 -7.30
C ILE A 466 2.24 11.41 -8.65
N LYS A 467 2.61 10.65 -9.69
CA LYS A 467 2.93 11.22 -11.01
C LYS A 467 1.72 11.76 -11.75
N HIS A 468 0.55 11.15 -11.58
CA HIS A 468 -0.65 11.52 -12.31
C HIS A 468 -1.48 12.57 -11.59
N GLU A 469 -1.57 12.49 -10.25
CA GLU A 469 -2.52 13.29 -9.50
C GLU A 469 -1.87 14.43 -8.70
N PHE A 470 -0.60 14.28 -8.28
CA PHE A 470 0.03 15.22 -7.35
C PHE A 470 1.27 15.94 -7.88
N LEU A 471 1.82 15.50 -9.01
CA LEU A 471 3.07 16.05 -9.52
C LEU A 471 2.84 17.25 -10.43
N ALA A 472 3.28 18.43 -9.99
CA ALA A 472 3.25 19.65 -10.81
C ALA A 472 4.19 19.54 -12.03
N LYS A 473 3.79 20.10 -13.15
CA LYS A 473 4.61 20.14 -14.38
C LYS A 473 5.65 21.26 -14.32
N THR A 474 6.84 20.98 -14.84
CA THR A 474 7.89 22.00 -14.92
C THR A 474 8.78 21.87 -16.15
N SER A 475 9.12 23.00 -16.74
CA SER A 475 10.20 23.14 -17.72
C SER A 475 11.48 23.70 -17.10
N SER A 476 11.53 23.87 -15.78
CA SER A 476 12.70 24.41 -15.10
C SER A 476 13.95 23.55 -15.34
N LYS A 477 15.07 24.23 -15.56
CA LYS A 477 16.40 23.62 -15.63
C LYS A 477 17.07 23.50 -14.27
N ASP A 478 16.45 24.02 -13.20
CA ASP A 478 16.96 23.92 -11.84
C ASP A 478 16.45 22.64 -11.18
N TYR A 479 17.36 21.76 -10.79
CA TYR A 479 17.01 20.47 -10.20
C TYR A 479 16.25 20.59 -8.87
N ARG A 480 16.47 21.68 -8.11
CA ARG A 480 15.78 21.94 -6.84
C ARG A 480 14.28 22.09 -7.05
N VAL A 481 13.87 22.70 -8.17
CA VAL A 481 12.46 22.82 -8.55
C VAL A 481 11.85 21.42 -8.78
N ARG A 482 12.57 20.54 -9.44
CA ARG A 482 12.10 19.19 -9.72
C ARG A 482 12.08 18.32 -8.48
N LEU A 483 13.12 18.41 -7.65
CA LEU A 483 13.16 17.71 -6.37
C LEU A 483 12.03 18.19 -5.46
N PHE A 484 11.83 19.51 -5.33
CA PHE A 484 10.74 20.08 -4.56
C PHE A 484 9.38 19.58 -5.04
N TYR A 485 9.15 19.57 -6.36
CA TYR A 485 7.88 19.11 -6.91
C TYR A 485 7.63 17.62 -6.61
N PHE A 486 8.66 16.79 -6.69
CA PHE A 486 8.52 15.37 -6.37
C PHE A 486 8.28 15.15 -4.86
N VAL A 487 9.10 15.77 -4.02
CA VAL A 487 8.96 15.71 -2.55
C VAL A 487 7.58 16.20 -2.10
N PHE A 488 7.13 17.31 -2.67
CA PHE A 488 5.82 17.86 -2.33
C PHE A 488 4.67 17.01 -2.90
N GLY A 489 4.83 16.39 -4.05
CA GLY A 489 3.90 15.42 -4.59
C GLY A 489 3.77 14.18 -3.69
N ALA A 490 4.88 13.68 -3.17
CA ALA A 490 4.89 12.60 -2.18
C ALA A 490 4.24 13.02 -0.85
N LEU A 491 4.41 14.27 -0.43
CA LEU A 491 3.72 14.82 0.74
C LEU A 491 2.20 14.88 0.54
N LEU A 492 1.75 15.37 -0.61
CA LEU A 492 0.31 15.41 -0.93
C LEU A 492 -0.29 14.00 -0.99
N HIS A 493 0.46 13.04 -1.50
CA HIS A 493 0.08 11.64 -1.48
C HIS A 493 -0.08 11.14 -0.03
N ASN A 494 0.86 11.43 0.86
CA ASN A 494 0.77 11.05 2.27
C ASN A 494 -0.44 11.72 2.97
N ILE A 495 -0.72 12.99 2.65
CA ILE A 495 -1.90 13.71 3.16
C ILE A 495 -3.18 13.02 2.69
N TRP A 496 -3.26 12.62 1.42
CA TRP A 496 -4.39 11.86 0.90
C TRP A 496 -4.56 10.54 1.65
N ARG A 497 -3.50 9.74 1.77
CA ARG A 497 -3.54 8.45 2.47
C ARG A 497 -3.93 8.61 3.94
N MET A 498 -3.42 9.66 4.59
CA MET A 498 -3.79 9.98 5.97
C MET A 498 -5.25 10.40 6.09
N THR A 499 -5.74 11.25 5.19
CA THR A 499 -7.15 11.65 5.18
C THR A 499 -8.06 10.44 5.00
N ASP A 500 -7.77 9.58 4.03
CA ASP A 500 -8.51 8.35 3.78
C ASP A 500 -8.50 7.43 5.01
N PHE A 501 -7.35 7.29 5.66
CA PHE A 501 -7.22 6.51 6.89
C PHE A 501 -8.10 7.05 8.03
N LEU A 502 -8.00 8.34 8.32
CA LEU A 502 -8.74 8.97 9.41
C LEU A 502 -10.26 8.87 9.20
N LEU A 503 -10.72 9.03 7.95
CA LEU A 503 -12.11 8.84 7.59
C LEU A 503 -12.57 7.39 7.79
N LYS A 504 -11.75 6.42 7.36
CA LYS A 504 -12.05 4.99 7.58
C LYS A 504 -12.09 4.63 9.07
N ALA A 505 -11.20 5.21 9.85
CA ALA A 505 -11.16 5.04 11.28
C ALA A 505 -12.45 5.51 11.96
N GLU A 506 -13.05 6.57 11.44
CA GLU A 506 -14.29 7.13 11.97
C GLU A 506 -15.50 6.21 11.75
N VAL A 507 -15.55 5.48 10.64
CA VAL A 507 -16.71 4.62 10.28
C VAL A 507 -16.65 3.22 10.88
N GLY A 508 -15.47 2.68 11.10
CA GLY A 508 -15.30 1.23 11.28
C GLY A 508 -14.87 0.75 12.65
N GLY A 509 -14.55 1.62 13.61
CA GLY A 509 -13.83 1.21 14.82
C GLY A 509 -12.54 0.45 14.46
N ILE A 510 -11.41 1.00 14.80
CA ILE A 510 -10.10 0.49 14.36
C ILE A 510 -9.72 -0.71 15.22
N GLU A 511 -10.33 -1.85 15.01
CA GLU A 511 -9.83 -3.02 15.73
C GLU A 511 -8.92 -3.93 14.93
N ASP A 512 -8.92 -3.97 13.61
CA ASP A 512 -7.95 -4.76 12.85
C ASP A 512 -7.92 -4.40 11.35
N GLY A 513 -6.96 -3.63 10.92
CA GLY A 513 -6.54 -3.58 9.52
C GLY A 513 -7.52 -2.94 8.52
N VAL A 514 -7.93 -1.71 8.74
CA VAL A 514 -8.89 -0.93 7.92
C VAL A 514 -8.42 -0.67 6.47
N PHE A 515 -7.19 -1.08 6.11
CA PHE A 515 -6.52 -0.63 4.88
C PHE A 515 -6.93 -1.34 3.60
N ASP A 516 -7.55 -2.51 3.71
CA ASP A 516 -7.98 -3.28 2.55
C ASP A 516 -9.33 -2.80 1.96
N ARG A 517 -9.95 -1.77 2.53
CA ARG A 517 -11.12 -1.13 1.93
C ARG A 517 -10.69 -0.22 0.80
N PRO A 518 -11.46 -0.14 -0.29
CA PRO A 518 -11.26 0.91 -1.28
C PRO A 518 -11.15 2.27 -0.59
N PRO A 519 -10.34 3.20 -1.12
CA PRO A 519 -10.26 4.53 -0.55
C PRO A 519 -11.64 5.17 -0.47
N VAL A 520 -11.96 5.77 0.68
CA VAL A 520 -13.18 6.63 0.83
C VAL A 520 -13.11 7.80 -0.15
N LEU A 521 -11.88 8.27 -0.38
CA LEU A 521 -11.57 9.30 -1.36
C LEU A 521 -10.53 8.77 -2.35
N THR A 522 -10.83 8.80 -3.62
CA THR A 522 -9.81 8.59 -4.64
C THR A 522 -8.80 9.74 -4.64
N ALA A 523 -7.60 9.51 -5.17
CA ALA A 523 -6.62 10.58 -5.33
C ALA A 523 -7.18 11.76 -6.16
N GLY A 524 -7.96 11.46 -7.20
CA GLY A 524 -8.64 12.46 -8.02
C GLY A 524 -9.66 13.30 -7.24
N GLU A 525 -10.54 12.69 -6.45
CA GLU A 525 -11.49 13.40 -5.60
C GLU A 525 -10.79 14.26 -4.55
N THR A 526 -9.71 13.75 -3.94
CA THR A 526 -8.90 14.53 -3.02
C THR A 526 -8.36 15.79 -3.70
N THR A 527 -7.95 15.69 -4.97
CA THR A 527 -7.46 16.87 -5.73
C THR A 527 -8.56 17.91 -5.91
N GLU A 528 -9.77 17.50 -6.23
CA GLU A 528 -10.91 18.39 -6.36
C GLU A 528 -11.30 19.05 -5.04
N LEU A 529 -11.40 18.27 -3.98
CA LEU A 529 -11.77 18.74 -2.64
C LEU A 529 -10.73 19.70 -2.06
N VAL A 530 -9.45 19.33 -2.09
CA VAL A 530 -8.38 20.21 -1.59
C VAL A 530 -8.26 21.45 -2.44
N SER A 531 -8.41 21.37 -3.76
CA SER A 531 -8.38 22.55 -4.63
C SER A 531 -9.61 23.45 -4.42
N SER A 532 -10.78 22.89 -4.15
CA SER A 532 -11.97 23.66 -3.81
C SER A 532 -11.89 24.30 -2.42
N ALA A 533 -11.28 23.60 -1.45
CA ALA A 533 -11.02 24.13 -0.10
C ALA A 533 -10.00 25.25 -0.05
N LEU A 534 -9.08 25.28 -1.02
CA LEU A 534 -8.07 26.34 -1.16
C LEU A 534 -8.61 27.62 -1.82
N LEU A 535 -9.82 27.54 -2.37
CA LEU A 535 -10.44 28.62 -3.12
C LEU A 535 -11.72 29.02 -2.40
N PRO A 536 -11.80 30.20 -1.80
CA PRO A 536 -13.06 30.66 -1.22
C PRO A 536 -14.14 30.61 -2.29
N TYR A 537 -15.27 30.02 -1.94
CA TYR A 537 -16.46 30.08 -2.79
C TYR A 537 -16.83 31.55 -2.99
N GLY A 538 -16.78 32.02 -4.23
CA GLY A 538 -17.31 33.30 -4.64
C GLY A 538 -18.81 33.34 -4.54
#